data_069bcaf4570d978afeaaa40c1967af95
#
_entry.id   069bcaf4570d978afeaaa40c1967af95
#
_cell.length_a   1.000
_cell.length_b   1.000
_cell.length_c   1.000
_cell.angle_alpha   90.00
_cell.angle_beta   90.00
_cell.angle_gamma   90.00
#
_symmetry.space_group_name_H-M   'P 1'
#
loop_
_entity.id
_entity.type
_entity.pdbx_description
1 polymer ?
#
loop_
_entity_poly.entity_id
_entity_poly.type
_entity_poly.pdbx_seq_one_letter_code
_entity_poly.pdbx_strand_id
1 'polypeptide(L)'
;MGSAIVLMIIFAIASGAATIIESKTSTEAAWYYVYGAGWFALIQLLLGINLAFNIFRYNLIDPKKLPSLIFHLGFIVILIGAGITRYLGFEADMHIRENTASNVVSTKVSYINLTALNDKGEEISSAM
;
A
#
# COMPACT_ATOMS: atom_id res chain seq x y z
N MET A 1 7.17 -10.68 -24.19
CA MET A 1 7.50 -9.27 -23.90
C MET A 1 6.27 -8.36 -23.89
N GLY A 2 5.31 -8.50 -24.81
CA GLY A 2 4.14 -7.61 -24.87
C GLY A 2 3.31 -7.54 -23.59
N SER A 3 3.04 -8.67 -22.94
CA SER A 3 2.24 -8.72 -21.69
C SER A 3 2.89 -7.96 -20.52
N ALA A 4 4.22 -8.02 -20.38
CA ALA A 4 4.94 -7.27 -19.34
C ALA A 4 4.78 -5.76 -19.55
N ILE A 5 4.95 -5.29 -20.79
CA ILE A 5 4.84 -3.86 -21.12
C ILE A 5 3.42 -3.36 -20.86
N VAL A 6 2.40 -4.11 -21.27
CA VAL A 6 1.00 -3.74 -21.02
C VAL A 6 0.71 -3.66 -19.53
N LEU A 7 1.12 -4.66 -18.73
CA LEU A 7 0.95 -4.64 -17.28
C LEU A 7 1.68 -3.47 -16.62
N MET A 8 2.89 -3.16 -17.07
CA MET A 8 3.65 -2.00 -16.56
C MET A 8 2.95 -0.68 -16.88
N ILE A 9 2.40 -0.52 -18.07
CA ILE A 9 1.65 0.68 -18.46
C ILE A 9 0.39 0.81 -17.59
N ILE A 10 -0.37 -0.27 -17.42
CA ILE A 10 -1.57 -0.27 -16.57
C ILE A 10 -1.20 0.09 -15.12
N PHE A 11 -0.14 -0.50 -14.60
CA PHE A 11 0.36 -0.18 -13.25
C PHE A 11 0.78 1.28 -13.11
N ALA A 12 1.50 1.83 -14.10
CA ALA A 12 1.93 3.22 -14.11
C ALA A 12 0.74 4.19 -14.16
N ILE A 13 -0.27 3.90 -15.00
CA ILE A 13 -1.50 4.70 -15.09
C ILE A 13 -2.27 4.64 -13.76
N ALA A 14 -2.41 3.46 -13.16
CA ALA A 14 -3.09 3.29 -11.89
C ALA A 14 -2.39 4.06 -10.76
N SER A 15 -1.06 3.99 -10.68
CA SER A 15 -0.27 4.73 -9.69
C SER A 15 -0.33 6.24 -9.91
N GLY A 16 -0.29 6.68 -11.17
CA GLY A 16 -0.47 8.10 -11.51
C GLY A 16 -1.85 8.62 -11.14
N ALA A 17 -2.91 7.85 -11.39
CA ALA A 17 -4.26 8.19 -10.96
C ALA A 17 -4.38 8.28 -9.43
N ALA A 18 -3.76 7.36 -8.69
CA ALA A 18 -3.70 7.39 -7.24
C ALA A 18 -3.05 8.67 -6.72
N THR A 19 -1.92 9.08 -7.30
CA THR A 19 -1.23 10.33 -6.94
C THR A 19 -2.11 11.57 -7.18
N ILE A 20 -2.87 11.59 -8.28
CA ILE A 20 -3.82 12.69 -8.57
C ILE A 20 -4.95 12.70 -7.54
N ILE A 21 -5.50 11.55 -7.17
CA ILE A 21 -6.54 11.43 -6.14
C ILE A 21 -5.98 11.94 -4.80
N GLU A 22 -4.80 11.50 -4.41
CA GLU A 22 -4.13 11.92 -3.18
C GLU A 22 -3.93 13.42 -3.11
N SER A 23 -3.46 14.04 -4.20
CA SER A 23 -3.22 15.48 -4.26
C SER A 23 -4.49 16.33 -4.18
N LYS A 24 -5.63 15.80 -4.61
CA LYS A 24 -6.91 16.54 -4.66
C LYS A 24 -7.84 16.23 -3.49
N THR A 25 -7.68 15.09 -2.84
CA THR A 25 -8.60 14.62 -1.81
C THR A 25 -7.86 14.31 -0.52
N SER A 26 -7.31 13.10 -0.40
CA SER A 26 -6.53 12.64 0.76
C SER A 26 -5.77 11.35 0.42
N THR A 27 -4.75 11.04 1.22
CA THR A 27 -4.03 9.77 1.16
C THR A 27 -4.96 8.58 1.40
N GLU A 28 -5.95 8.74 2.29
CA GLU A 28 -6.94 7.70 2.60
C GLU A 28 -7.83 7.36 1.40
N ALA A 29 -8.24 8.38 0.63
CA ALA A 29 -9.02 8.17 -0.59
C ALA A 29 -8.20 7.43 -1.66
N ALA A 30 -6.94 7.81 -1.87
CA ALA A 30 -6.05 7.11 -2.79
C ALA A 30 -5.83 5.66 -2.37
N TRP A 31 -5.69 5.41 -1.06
CA TRP A 31 -5.57 4.07 -0.52
C TRP A 31 -6.83 3.25 -0.77
N TYR A 32 -8.00 3.80 -0.45
CA TYR A 32 -9.28 3.10 -0.61
C TYR A 32 -9.58 2.73 -2.08
N TYR A 33 -9.40 3.67 -3.00
CA TYR A 33 -9.78 3.47 -4.41
C TYR A 33 -8.74 2.72 -5.23
N VAL A 34 -7.46 2.84 -4.91
CA VAL A 34 -6.37 2.28 -5.72
C VAL A 34 -5.51 1.33 -4.91
N TYR A 35 -4.70 1.83 -4.00
CA TYR A 35 -3.67 1.02 -3.33
C TYR A 35 -4.27 -0.11 -2.47
N GLY A 36 -5.40 0.12 -1.79
CA GLY A 36 -6.14 -0.86 -1.02
C GLY A 36 -7.05 -1.77 -1.84
N ALA A 37 -7.34 -1.43 -3.10
CA ALA A 37 -8.27 -2.18 -3.94
C ALA A 37 -7.71 -3.53 -4.40
N GLY A 38 -8.57 -4.56 -4.43
CA GLY A 38 -8.18 -5.92 -4.85
C GLY A 38 -7.71 -6.00 -6.30
N TRP A 39 -8.25 -5.15 -7.19
CA TRP A 39 -7.83 -5.10 -8.60
C TRP A 39 -6.37 -4.64 -8.75
N PHE A 40 -5.92 -3.71 -7.91
CA PHE A 40 -4.53 -3.23 -7.92
C PHE A 40 -3.56 -4.32 -7.42
N ALA A 41 -3.95 -5.07 -6.38
CA ALA A 41 -3.19 -6.24 -5.92
C ALA A 41 -3.09 -7.31 -7.01
N LEU A 42 -4.15 -7.54 -7.78
CA LEU A 42 -4.12 -8.49 -8.90
C LEU A 42 -3.12 -8.06 -9.98
N ILE A 43 -3.07 -6.76 -10.34
CA ILE A 43 -2.08 -6.24 -11.29
C ILE A 43 -0.66 -6.47 -10.77
N GLN A 44 -0.40 -6.18 -9.49
CA GLN A 44 0.90 -6.40 -8.86
C GLN A 44 1.30 -7.89 -8.88
N LEU A 45 0.35 -8.78 -8.55
CA LEU A 45 0.58 -10.23 -8.57
C LEU A 45 0.93 -10.71 -9.98
N LEU A 46 0.14 -10.31 -10.99
CA LEU A 46 0.37 -10.65 -12.39
C LEU A 46 1.73 -10.11 -12.89
N LEU A 47 2.10 -8.92 -12.47
CA LEU A 47 3.39 -8.33 -12.80
C LEU A 47 4.54 -9.15 -12.19
N GLY A 48 4.42 -9.54 -10.91
CA GLY A 48 5.40 -10.38 -10.23
C GLY A 48 5.57 -11.75 -10.89
N ILE A 49 4.46 -12.42 -11.20
CA ILE A 49 4.47 -13.70 -11.92
C ILE A 49 5.13 -13.54 -13.30
N ASN A 50 4.81 -12.48 -14.02
CA ASN A 50 5.37 -12.22 -15.34
C ASN A 50 6.90 -11.97 -15.26
N LEU A 51 7.35 -11.20 -14.25
CA LEU A 51 8.78 -10.98 -14.02
C LEU A 51 9.51 -12.28 -13.68
N ALA A 52 8.96 -13.09 -12.77
CA ALA A 52 9.53 -14.37 -12.41
C ALA A 52 9.60 -15.32 -13.63
N PHE A 53 8.51 -15.40 -14.41
CA PHE A 53 8.48 -16.23 -15.61
C PHE A 53 9.52 -15.78 -16.65
N ASN A 54 9.77 -14.48 -16.78
CA ASN A 54 10.79 -13.96 -17.72
C ASN A 54 12.21 -14.38 -17.34
N ILE A 55 12.52 -14.53 -16.05
CA ILE A 55 13.83 -15.01 -15.59
C ILE A 55 14.11 -16.41 -16.17
N PHE A 56 13.14 -17.31 -16.09
CA PHE A 56 13.29 -18.66 -16.63
C PHE A 56 13.23 -18.69 -18.16
N ARG A 57 12.28 -17.98 -18.77
CA ARG A 57 12.06 -17.98 -20.22
C ARG A 57 13.26 -17.45 -21.01
N TYR A 58 13.95 -16.44 -20.50
CA TYR A 58 15.11 -15.83 -21.17
C TYR A 58 16.44 -16.30 -20.63
N ASN A 59 16.42 -17.33 -19.77
CA ASN A 59 17.59 -17.89 -19.11
C ASN A 59 18.52 -16.78 -18.56
N LEU A 60 17.95 -15.90 -17.72
CA LEU A 60 18.66 -14.79 -17.13
C LEU A 60 19.69 -15.22 -16.07
N ILE A 61 19.64 -16.50 -15.65
CA ILE A 61 20.59 -17.09 -14.68
C ILE A 61 22.00 -17.26 -15.31
N ASP A 62 22.12 -17.15 -16.64
CA ASP A 62 23.43 -17.19 -17.32
C ASP A 62 24.31 -16.03 -16.78
N PRO A 63 25.59 -16.30 -16.40
CA PRO A 63 26.52 -15.28 -15.90
C PRO A 63 26.69 -14.07 -16.84
N LYS A 64 26.50 -14.26 -18.14
CA LYS A 64 26.57 -13.17 -19.14
C LYS A 64 25.40 -12.20 -19.05
N LYS A 65 24.29 -12.59 -18.39
CA LYS A 65 23.06 -11.79 -18.25
C LYS A 65 22.83 -11.33 -16.81
N LEU A 66 23.83 -11.42 -15.97
CA LEU A 66 23.75 -11.08 -14.55
C LEU A 66 23.13 -9.70 -14.26
N PRO A 67 23.47 -8.61 -14.98
CA PRO A 67 22.84 -7.31 -14.76
C PRO A 67 21.32 -7.34 -14.97
N SER A 68 20.84 -8.06 -15.98
CA SER A 68 19.42 -8.21 -16.23
C SER A 68 18.71 -9.05 -15.15
N LEU A 69 19.37 -10.09 -14.64
CA LEU A 69 18.88 -10.90 -13.53
C LEU A 69 18.70 -10.05 -12.27
N ILE A 70 19.72 -9.27 -11.90
CA ILE A 70 19.68 -8.39 -10.72
C ILE A 70 18.53 -7.40 -10.83
N PHE A 71 18.32 -6.81 -12.01
CA PHE A 71 17.20 -5.90 -12.27
C PHE A 71 15.83 -6.56 -12.03
N HIS A 72 15.61 -7.75 -12.57
CA HIS A 72 14.35 -8.49 -12.37
C HIS A 72 14.14 -8.90 -10.92
N LEU A 73 15.19 -9.37 -10.24
CA LEU A 73 15.12 -9.71 -8.82
C LEU A 73 14.83 -8.48 -7.96
N GLY A 74 15.44 -7.33 -8.26
CA GLY A 74 15.17 -6.07 -7.57
C GLY A 74 13.67 -5.70 -7.63
N PHE A 75 13.06 -5.79 -8.81
CA PHE A 75 11.61 -5.55 -8.93
C PHE A 75 10.76 -6.55 -8.16
N ILE A 76 11.12 -7.83 -8.16
CA ILE A 76 10.41 -8.86 -7.39
C ILE A 76 10.47 -8.54 -5.90
N VAL A 77 11.64 -8.15 -5.38
CA VAL A 77 11.81 -7.76 -3.98
C VAL A 77 10.95 -6.54 -3.64
N ILE A 78 10.89 -5.53 -4.52
CA ILE A 78 10.04 -4.35 -4.35
C ILE A 78 8.56 -4.75 -4.30
N LEU A 79 8.11 -5.63 -5.19
CA LEU A 79 6.72 -6.11 -5.20
C LEU A 79 6.36 -6.90 -3.94
N ILE A 80 7.28 -7.74 -3.45
CA ILE A 80 7.12 -8.47 -2.18
C ILE A 80 7.03 -7.46 -1.03
N GLY A 81 7.93 -6.47 -0.96
CA GLY A 81 7.90 -5.41 0.04
C GLY A 81 6.59 -4.63 0.04
N ALA A 82 6.09 -4.26 -1.14
CA ALA A 82 4.78 -3.61 -1.30
C ALA A 82 3.63 -4.50 -0.80
N GLY A 83 3.69 -5.82 -1.04
CA GLY A 83 2.73 -6.78 -0.50
C GLY A 83 2.78 -6.86 1.03
N ILE A 84 3.95 -6.93 1.61
CA ILE A 84 4.14 -6.93 3.07
C ILE A 84 3.56 -5.66 3.68
N THR A 85 3.90 -4.49 3.15
CA THR A 85 3.38 -3.21 3.62
C THR A 85 1.86 -3.14 3.53
N ARG A 86 1.28 -3.67 2.45
CA ARG A 86 -0.17 -3.67 2.25
C ARG A 86 -0.93 -4.52 3.28
N TYR A 87 -0.42 -5.71 3.60
CA TYR A 87 -1.14 -6.67 4.45
C TYR A 87 -0.71 -6.67 5.91
N LEU A 88 0.53 -6.27 6.19
CA LEU A 88 1.11 -6.24 7.53
C LEU A 88 1.48 -4.82 7.98
N GLY A 89 1.35 -3.83 7.08
CA GLY A 89 1.66 -2.44 7.37
C GLY A 89 0.70 -1.85 8.40
N PHE A 90 1.25 -1.05 9.31
CA PHE A 90 0.54 -0.27 10.29
C PHE A 90 0.83 1.21 10.03
N GLU A 91 -0.21 2.01 9.86
CA GLU A 91 -0.09 3.46 9.67
C GLU A 91 -0.69 4.20 10.86
N ALA A 92 0.05 5.19 11.37
CA ALA A 92 -0.40 6.06 12.43
C ALA A 92 0.17 7.46 12.23
N ASP A 93 -0.62 8.48 12.51
CA ASP A 93 -0.21 9.87 12.43
C ASP A 93 0.11 10.42 13.83
N MET A 94 1.26 11.09 13.97
CA MET A 94 1.65 11.77 15.19
C MET A 94 1.64 13.28 14.96
N HIS A 95 0.69 13.96 15.60
CA HIS A 95 0.62 15.41 15.53
C HIS A 95 1.46 16.04 16.65
N ILE A 96 2.60 16.65 16.29
CA ILE A 96 3.47 17.36 17.22
C ILE A 96 3.38 18.85 16.88
N ARG A 97 2.96 19.66 17.87
CA ARG A 97 2.99 21.13 17.76
C ARG A 97 4.39 21.64 18.06
N GLU A 98 4.73 22.80 17.50
CA GLU A 98 6.01 23.46 17.80
C GLU A 98 6.22 23.63 19.30
N ASN A 99 7.42 23.32 19.78
CA ASN A 99 7.83 23.37 21.20
C ASN A 99 7.06 22.42 22.16
N THR A 100 6.41 21.36 21.62
CA THR A 100 5.78 20.32 22.45
C THR A 100 6.32 18.95 22.09
N ALA A 101 6.24 18.00 23.03
CA ALA A 101 6.50 16.59 22.78
C ALA A 101 5.17 15.83 22.90
N SER A 102 4.99 14.83 22.05
CA SER A 102 3.83 13.93 22.10
C SER A 102 4.32 12.48 22.09
N ASN A 103 3.69 11.64 22.89
CA ASN A 103 3.89 10.19 22.90
C ASN A 103 2.63 9.45 22.42
N VAL A 104 1.65 10.17 21.86
CA VAL A 104 0.39 9.62 21.39
C VAL A 104 0.38 9.64 19.87
N VAL A 105 0.02 8.51 19.26
CA VAL A 105 -0.21 8.34 17.82
C VAL A 105 -1.68 8.08 17.57
N SER A 106 -2.23 8.73 16.55
CA SER A 106 -3.60 8.47 16.08
C SER A 106 -3.57 7.42 14.98
N THR A 107 -4.25 6.30 15.20
CA THR A 107 -4.42 5.27 14.18
C THR A 107 -5.59 5.63 13.27
N LYS A 108 -5.54 5.21 12.01
CA LYS A 108 -6.63 5.43 11.03
C LYS A 108 -7.87 4.55 11.27
N VAL A 109 -7.90 3.77 12.34
CA VAL A 109 -9.06 2.94 12.68
C VAL A 109 -10.10 3.82 13.35
N SER A 110 -11.26 3.98 12.69
CA SER A 110 -12.39 4.72 13.24
C SER A 110 -13.08 3.88 14.31
N TYR A 111 -13.13 4.39 15.53
CA TYR A 111 -13.90 3.81 16.63
C TYR A 111 -15.17 4.64 16.87
N ILE A 112 -16.28 3.97 17.10
CA ILE A 112 -17.50 4.61 17.57
C ILE A 112 -17.58 4.35 19.07
N ASN A 113 -17.36 5.39 19.87
CA ASN A 113 -17.56 5.32 21.30
C ASN A 113 -19.03 5.62 21.60
N LEU A 114 -19.74 4.63 22.09
CA LEU A 114 -21.12 4.77 22.56
C LEU A 114 -21.08 4.95 24.08
N THR A 115 -21.38 6.15 24.54
CA THR A 115 -21.55 6.45 25.96
C THR A 115 -23.02 6.63 26.29
N ALA A 116 -23.55 5.84 27.24
CA ALA A 116 -24.86 6.05 27.78
C ALA A 116 -24.76 7.04 28.96
N LEU A 117 -25.46 8.17 28.82
CA LEU A 117 -25.51 9.20 29.87
C LEU A 117 -26.83 9.10 30.63
N ASN A 118 -26.78 9.28 31.95
CA ASN A 118 -27.98 9.43 32.79
C ASN A 118 -28.59 10.83 32.57
N ASP A 119 -29.81 11.04 33.00
CA ASP A 119 -30.51 12.36 32.99
C ASP A 119 -29.72 13.47 33.69
N LYS A 120 -28.73 13.12 34.50
CA LYS A 120 -27.82 14.04 35.18
C LYS A 120 -26.48 14.26 34.43
N GLY A 121 -26.32 13.66 33.25
CA GLY A 121 -25.08 13.79 32.45
C GLY A 121 -23.90 12.94 32.93
N GLU A 122 -24.13 11.95 33.82
CA GLU A 122 -23.11 11.03 34.28
C GLU A 122 -23.02 9.79 33.36
N GLU A 123 -21.83 9.33 33.05
CA GLU A 123 -21.60 8.12 32.25
C GLU A 123 -22.03 6.87 33.03
N ILE A 124 -23.01 6.11 32.49
CA ILE A 124 -23.48 4.85 33.09
C ILE A 124 -22.70 3.66 32.54
N SER A 125 -22.35 3.66 31.25
CA SER A 125 -21.52 2.62 30.61
C SER A 125 -20.87 3.15 29.36
N SER A 126 -19.63 2.72 29.10
CA SER A 126 -18.93 2.94 27.83
C SER A 126 -18.64 1.58 27.19
N ALA A 127 -18.98 1.42 25.91
CA ALA A 127 -18.59 0.28 25.10
C ALA A 127 -17.60 0.77 24.01
N MET A 128 -16.45 0.13 23.95
CA MET A 128 -15.45 0.31 22.88
C MET A 128 -15.68 -0.72 21.78
#